data_92e2275aa3fdde8a2ee17b4ec27f1ad4
#
_entry.id   92e2275aa3fdde8a2ee17b4ec27f1ad4
#
_cell.length_a   1.000
_cell.length_b   1.000
_cell.length_c   1.000
_cell.angle_alpha   90.00
_cell.angle_beta   90.00
_cell.angle_gamma   90.00
#
_symmetry.space_group_name_H-M   'P 1'
#
loop_
_entity.id
_entity.type
_entity.pdbx_description
1 polymer ?
#
loop_
_entity_poly.entity_id
_entity_poly.type
_entity_poly.pdbx_seq_one_letter_code
_entity_poly.pdbx_strand_id
1 'polypeptide(L)'
;MRSIERQPNGSLTHRAYNQAIADLVSFAEDNHRELYAIGRGSAGQQIVRMNVTNTGLIPGSMPTQLSATGCVQSANPKNPASGMIPYDVKSPLWSDGVDKSRYLSMPNNTQIEVTATGDFNFPVGSVLMKHFIENNQYIETRLFAHTSLGWQGFSYEWNDQQTDATLLSAAKDKMIGNLNWHYPSAGECLECHTAASGFSLGLETAQLNHDFLYVQTNRTANQLDTLQQIQLFKII
;
A
#
# COMPACT_ATOMS: atom_id res chain seq x y z
N MET A 1 -5.86 17.73 20.83
CA MET A 1 -4.57 17.55 20.16
C MET A 1 -4.61 18.26 18.80
N ARG A 2 -3.49 18.74 18.29
CA ARG A 2 -3.39 19.38 16.97
C ARG A 2 -2.17 18.81 16.24
N SER A 3 -2.27 18.54 14.96
CA SER A 3 -1.13 18.27 14.08
C SER A 3 -0.86 19.45 13.17
N ILE A 4 0.37 19.53 12.70
CA ILE A 4 0.78 20.48 11.65
C ILE A 4 1.14 19.64 10.44
N GLU A 5 0.50 19.90 9.32
CA GLU A 5 0.74 19.22 8.06
C GLU A 5 1.30 20.22 7.04
N ARG A 6 2.40 19.86 6.40
CA ARG A 6 2.98 20.67 5.31
C ARG A 6 2.25 20.28 4.01
N GLN A 7 1.66 21.25 3.36
CA GLN A 7 1.02 21.09 2.06
C GLN A 7 2.05 21.09 0.92
N PRO A 8 1.72 20.55 -0.27
CA PRO A 8 2.61 20.54 -1.42
C PRO A 8 3.12 21.93 -1.84
N ASN A 9 2.33 22.98 -1.60
CA ASN A 9 2.69 24.39 -1.85
C ASN A 9 3.60 25.00 -0.76
N GLY A 10 4.04 24.20 0.22
CA GLY A 10 4.89 24.62 1.34
C GLY A 10 4.14 25.29 2.51
N SER A 11 2.84 25.54 2.40
CA SER A 11 2.04 26.07 3.51
C SER A 11 1.83 25.03 4.61
N LEU A 12 1.58 25.51 5.83
CA LEU A 12 1.29 24.65 6.98
C LEU A 12 -0.20 24.73 7.32
N THR A 13 -0.85 23.59 7.40
CA THR A 13 -2.21 23.49 7.89
C THR A 13 -2.22 22.87 9.27
N HIS A 14 -3.13 23.36 10.13
CA HIS A 14 -3.36 22.83 11.46
C HIS A 14 -4.63 21.98 11.46
N ARG A 15 -4.52 20.73 11.90
CA ARG A 15 -5.66 19.85 12.11
C ARG A 15 -5.90 19.67 13.61
N ALA A 16 -7.10 19.96 14.06
CA ALA A 16 -7.53 19.67 15.43
C ALA A 16 -8.18 18.30 15.50
N TYR A 17 -7.82 17.50 16.49
CA TYR A 17 -8.42 16.20 16.76
C TYR A 17 -9.35 16.29 17.97
N ASN A 18 -10.56 15.74 17.86
CA ASN A 18 -11.59 15.84 18.89
C ASN A 18 -11.34 14.92 20.11
N GLN A 19 -10.29 14.12 20.11
CA GLN A 19 -9.91 13.35 21.30
C GLN A 19 -9.06 14.21 22.22
N ALA A 20 -9.63 14.60 23.34
CA ALA A 20 -8.92 15.27 24.42
C ALA A 20 -8.27 14.20 25.29
N ILE A 21 -6.96 14.04 25.15
CA ILE A 21 -6.15 13.50 26.25
C ILE A 21 -5.86 14.71 27.10
N ALA A 22 -6.47 14.77 28.27
CA ALA A 22 -6.14 15.78 29.26
C ALA A 22 -4.67 15.59 29.65
N ASP A 23 -3.93 16.69 29.82
CA ASP A 23 -2.51 16.66 30.21
C ASP A 23 -1.66 15.67 29.35
N LEU A 24 -1.64 15.88 28.03
CA LEU A 24 -0.74 15.17 27.13
C LEU A 24 0.71 15.40 27.58
N VAL A 25 1.42 14.32 27.90
CA VAL A 25 2.80 14.36 28.43
C VAL A 25 3.81 14.04 27.35
N SER A 26 3.55 13.03 26.52
CA SER A 26 4.51 12.54 25.52
C SER A 26 3.80 11.76 24.40
N PHE A 27 4.60 11.43 23.38
CA PHE A 27 4.27 10.43 22.37
C PHE A 27 5.27 9.28 22.47
N ALA A 28 4.84 8.08 22.10
CA ALA A 28 5.67 6.91 21.95
C ALA A 28 5.33 6.19 20.64
N GLU A 29 6.27 5.44 20.13
CA GLU A 29 6.14 4.59 18.97
C GLU A 29 6.51 3.17 19.39
N ASP A 30 5.74 2.17 18.98
CA ASP A 30 6.06 0.77 19.25
C ASP A 30 6.93 0.16 18.13
N ASN A 31 7.28 -1.11 18.26
CA ASN A 31 8.09 -1.83 17.28
C ASN A 31 7.40 -2.01 15.91
N HIS A 32 6.10 -1.76 15.85
CA HIS A 32 5.30 -1.81 14.62
C HIS A 32 5.02 -0.42 14.04
N ARG A 33 5.74 0.61 14.50
CA ARG A 33 5.60 2.01 14.07
C ARG A 33 4.23 2.60 14.37
N GLU A 34 3.51 2.03 15.32
CA GLU A 34 2.25 2.58 15.77
C GLU A 34 2.49 3.70 16.80
N LEU A 35 1.81 4.82 16.61
CA LEU A 35 1.98 5.99 17.47
C LEU A 35 1.01 5.97 18.64
N TYR A 36 1.53 6.21 19.84
CA TYR A 36 0.78 6.31 21.07
C TYR A 36 0.91 7.70 21.68
N ALA A 37 -0.19 8.22 22.21
CA ALA A 37 -0.21 9.40 23.02
C ALA A 37 -0.28 9.01 24.51
N ILE A 38 0.59 9.59 25.31
CA ILE A 38 0.71 9.33 26.75
C ILE A 38 0.25 10.58 27.49
N GLY A 39 -0.69 10.43 28.40
CA GLY A 39 -1.22 11.55 29.16
C GLY A 39 -1.95 11.15 30.43
N ARG A 40 -2.58 12.11 31.10
CA ARG A 40 -3.41 11.90 32.27
C ARG A 40 -4.87 12.19 31.92
N GLY A 41 -5.74 11.23 32.14
CA GLY A 41 -7.18 11.39 32.05
C GLY A 41 -7.82 11.46 33.45
N SER A 42 -9.12 11.62 33.49
CA SER A 42 -9.91 11.63 34.74
C SER A 42 -9.76 10.32 35.56
N ALA A 43 -9.38 9.23 34.90
CA ALA A 43 -9.13 7.89 35.52
C ALA A 43 -7.65 7.62 35.81
N GLY A 44 -6.74 8.60 35.75
CA GLY A 44 -5.31 8.44 35.97
C GLY A 44 -4.47 8.48 34.68
N GLN A 45 -3.32 7.80 34.71
CA GLN A 45 -2.42 7.73 33.53
C GLN A 45 -3.06 6.93 32.41
N GLN A 46 -2.96 7.42 31.17
CA GLN A 46 -3.51 6.79 29.99
C GLN A 46 -2.46 6.68 28.89
N ILE A 47 -2.43 5.53 28.23
CA ILE A 47 -1.73 5.32 26.95
C ILE A 47 -2.81 5.05 25.92
N VAL A 48 -2.92 5.93 24.95
CA VAL A 48 -3.94 5.85 23.89
C VAL A 48 -3.25 5.65 22.56
N ARG A 49 -3.52 4.54 21.90
CA ARG A 49 -3.07 4.32 20.52
C ARG A 49 -3.72 5.36 19.61
N MET A 50 -2.93 6.04 18.84
CA MET A 50 -3.39 6.99 17.84
C MET A 50 -3.76 6.23 16.57
N ASN A 51 -4.98 5.77 16.49
CA ASN A 51 -5.49 5.27 15.23
C ASN A 51 -5.69 6.46 14.29
N VAL A 52 -4.92 6.52 13.21
CA VAL A 52 -5.25 7.38 12.09
C VAL A 52 -6.48 6.76 11.43
N THR A 53 -7.65 7.13 11.90
CA THR A 53 -8.85 6.88 11.11
C THR A 53 -8.73 7.73 9.86
N ASN A 54 -8.46 7.08 8.77
CA ASN A 54 -8.20 7.65 7.47
C ASN A 54 -9.51 8.16 6.84
N THR A 55 -10.24 9.01 7.59
CA THR A 55 -11.53 9.55 7.19
C THR A 55 -11.45 10.66 6.14
N GLY A 56 -10.28 10.84 5.51
CA GLY A 56 -10.09 11.95 4.58
C GLY A 56 -9.34 11.63 3.29
N LEU A 57 -9.00 10.38 3.01
CA LEU A 57 -8.04 10.05 1.95
C LEU A 57 -8.64 9.41 0.73
N ILE A 58 -9.70 8.71 0.91
CA ILE A 58 -10.55 8.23 -0.15
C ILE A 58 -11.97 8.63 0.27
N PRO A 59 -12.79 9.19 -0.59
CA PRO A 59 -14.21 9.36 -0.28
C PRO A 59 -14.80 7.99 0.09
N GLY A 60 -15.00 7.76 1.39
CA GLY A 60 -15.31 6.44 1.95
C GLY A 60 -14.09 5.80 2.63
N SER A 61 -14.31 5.06 3.71
CA SER A 61 -13.30 4.17 4.31
C SER A 61 -12.93 3.07 3.33
N MET A 62 -11.65 2.60 3.35
CA MET A 62 -11.30 1.40 2.59
C MET A 62 -12.25 0.27 2.95
N PRO A 63 -12.79 -0.45 1.96
CA PRO A 63 -13.66 -1.58 2.21
C PRO A 63 -13.00 -2.61 3.13
N THR A 64 -13.78 -3.18 4.04
CA THR A 64 -13.29 -4.24 4.93
C THR A 64 -12.99 -5.54 4.19
N GLN A 65 -13.63 -5.77 3.05
CA GLN A 65 -13.39 -6.95 2.21
C GLN A 65 -12.62 -6.55 0.95
N LEU A 66 -11.63 -7.35 0.59
CA LEU A 66 -10.81 -7.15 -0.61
C LEU A 66 -11.68 -7.15 -1.87
N SER A 67 -12.68 -8.04 -1.95
CA SER A 67 -13.63 -8.14 -3.06
C SER A 67 -14.42 -6.86 -3.34
N ALA A 68 -14.54 -5.97 -2.35
CA ALA A 68 -15.26 -4.70 -2.47
C ALA A 68 -14.36 -3.51 -2.84
N THR A 69 -13.03 -3.71 -2.98
CA THR A 69 -12.08 -2.61 -3.25
C THR A 69 -12.09 -2.12 -4.70
N GLY A 70 -12.60 -2.93 -5.64
CA GLY A 70 -12.49 -2.67 -7.07
C GLY A 70 -11.10 -3.01 -7.66
N CYS A 71 -10.13 -3.42 -6.86
CA CYS A 71 -8.80 -3.85 -7.33
C CYS A 71 -8.79 -5.31 -7.80
N VAL A 72 -9.77 -6.09 -7.37
CA VAL A 72 -9.95 -7.50 -7.72
C VAL A 72 -11.36 -7.76 -8.25
N GLN A 73 -11.56 -8.91 -8.88
CA GLN A 73 -12.89 -9.34 -9.29
C GLN A 73 -13.71 -9.74 -8.05
N SER A 74 -14.86 -9.12 -7.85
CA SER A 74 -15.70 -9.35 -6.66
C SER A 74 -16.14 -10.82 -6.48
N ALA A 75 -16.38 -11.53 -7.58
CA ALA A 75 -16.78 -12.94 -7.57
C ALA A 75 -15.58 -13.90 -7.32
N ASN A 76 -14.35 -13.47 -7.62
CA ASN A 76 -13.12 -14.23 -7.37
C ASN A 76 -11.97 -13.28 -7.08
N PRO A 77 -11.77 -12.88 -5.82
CA PRO A 77 -10.74 -11.89 -5.43
C PRO A 77 -9.29 -12.34 -5.67
N LYS A 78 -9.03 -13.59 -6.05
CA LYS A 78 -7.72 -14.03 -6.51
C LYS A 78 -7.34 -13.44 -7.86
N ASN A 79 -8.33 -13.06 -8.66
CA ASN A 79 -8.11 -12.46 -9.95
C ASN A 79 -8.10 -10.92 -9.84
N PRO A 80 -7.14 -10.26 -10.48
CA PRO A 80 -7.14 -8.79 -10.57
C PRO A 80 -8.39 -8.31 -11.32
N ALA A 81 -8.84 -7.09 -11.01
CA ALA A 81 -9.84 -6.40 -11.82
C ALA A 81 -9.28 -6.08 -13.22
N SER A 82 -10.17 -5.84 -14.19
CA SER A 82 -9.78 -5.62 -15.60
C SER A 82 -8.87 -4.40 -15.83
N GLY A 83 -8.88 -3.43 -14.92
CA GLY A 83 -8.01 -2.25 -14.96
C GLY A 83 -6.65 -2.41 -14.30
N MET A 84 -6.34 -3.59 -13.75
CA MET A 84 -5.06 -3.88 -13.10
C MET A 84 -4.06 -4.43 -14.12
N ILE A 85 -2.94 -3.76 -14.29
CA ILE A 85 -1.86 -4.13 -15.20
C ILE A 85 -0.85 -4.98 -14.44
N PRO A 86 -0.58 -6.23 -14.86
CA PRO A 86 0.43 -7.07 -14.21
C PRO A 86 1.84 -6.57 -14.52
N TYR A 87 2.74 -6.69 -13.54
CA TYR A 87 4.16 -6.43 -13.72
C TYR A 87 4.99 -7.34 -12.83
N ASP A 88 6.28 -7.42 -13.13
CA ASP A 88 7.27 -8.03 -12.25
C ASP A 88 8.53 -7.16 -12.15
N VAL A 89 9.37 -7.43 -11.17
CA VAL A 89 10.62 -6.72 -10.92
C VAL A 89 11.79 -7.68 -11.03
N LYS A 90 12.89 -7.21 -11.65
CA LYS A 90 14.07 -8.03 -11.90
C LYS A 90 14.76 -8.53 -10.61
N SER A 91 14.74 -7.70 -9.58
CA SER A 91 15.32 -7.99 -8.27
C SER A 91 14.26 -7.84 -7.18
N PRO A 92 13.44 -8.87 -6.95
CA PRO A 92 12.37 -8.78 -5.96
C PRO A 92 12.93 -8.73 -4.53
N LEU A 93 12.38 -7.85 -3.71
CA LEU A 93 12.65 -7.83 -2.28
C LEU A 93 12.26 -9.17 -1.67
N TRP A 94 13.15 -9.75 -0.86
CA TRP A 94 12.89 -10.97 -0.11
C TRP A 94 11.68 -10.77 0.84
N SER A 95 10.82 -11.74 0.93
CA SER A 95 9.69 -11.81 1.86
C SER A 95 9.49 -13.26 2.24
N ASP A 96 10.36 -13.76 3.08
CA ASP A 96 10.34 -15.09 3.71
C ASP A 96 10.12 -16.27 2.75
N GLY A 97 10.51 -16.10 1.49
CA GLY A 97 10.41 -17.13 0.44
C GLY A 97 9.04 -17.25 -0.23
N VAL A 98 8.03 -16.47 0.18
CA VAL A 98 6.71 -16.55 -0.44
C VAL A 98 6.68 -15.93 -1.84
N ASP A 99 5.88 -16.53 -2.72
CA ASP A 99 5.65 -16.03 -4.07
C ASP A 99 4.84 -14.73 -4.06
N LYS A 100 5.04 -13.92 -5.11
CA LYS A 100 4.34 -12.65 -5.26
C LYS A 100 3.81 -12.46 -6.66
N SER A 101 2.55 -12.09 -6.79
CA SER A 101 2.03 -11.46 -8.01
C SER A 101 1.80 -9.97 -7.77
N ARG A 102 2.09 -9.16 -8.79
CA ARG A 102 2.09 -7.69 -8.68
C ARG A 102 1.26 -7.07 -9.79
N TYR A 103 0.54 -6.03 -9.41
CA TYR A 103 -0.33 -5.29 -10.34
C TYR A 103 -0.29 -3.81 -10.01
N LEU A 104 -0.51 -2.98 -11.02
CA LEU A 104 -0.69 -1.55 -10.89
C LEU A 104 -1.96 -1.10 -11.58
N SER A 105 -2.58 -0.05 -11.09
CA SER A 105 -3.69 0.65 -11.72
C SER A 105 -3.50 2.15 -11.56
N MET A 106 -3.98 2.91 -12.53
CA MET A 106 -3.95 4.38 -12.52
C MET A 106 -5.30 4.94 -12.98
N PRO A 107 -5.61 6.19 -12.62
CA PRO A 107 -6.76 6.87 -13.19
C PRO A 107 -6.66 6.98 -14.71
N ASN A 108 -7.80 6.88 -15.39
CA ASN A 108 -7.86 7.05 -16.83
C ASN A 108 -7.29 8.41 -17.26
N ASN A 109 -6.63 8.44 -18.41
CA ASN A 109 -6.03 9.66 -18.99
C ASN A 109 -4.92 10.29 -18.11
N THR A 110 -4.28 9.50 -17.27
CA THR A 110 -3.08 9.92 -16.52
C THR A 110 -1.87 9.13 -16.97
N GLN A 111 -0.67 9.66 -16.67
CA GLN A 111 0.59 9.03 -17.06
C GLN A 111 1.58 9.07 -15.90
N ILE A 112 2.50 8.11 -15.90
CA ILE A 112 3.65 8.09 -14.99
C ILE A 112 4.68 9.08 -15.51
N GLU A 113 5.18 9.94 -14.65
CA GLU A 113 6.35 10.76 -14.94
C GLU A 113 7.62 10.00 -14.54
N VAL A 114 8.51 9.78 -15.48
CA VAL A 114 9.82 9.16 -15.21
C VAL A 114 10.81 10.24 -14.82
N THR A 115 11.43 10.11 -13.65
CA THR A 115 12.42 11.07 -13.17
C THR A 115 13.77 10.89 -13.89
N ALA A 116 14.68 11.85 -13.75
CA ALA A 116 16.04 11.75 -14.28
C ALA A 116 16.85 10.57 -13.69
N THR A 117 16.46 10.09 -12.51
CA THR A 117 17.06 8.92 -11.85
C THR A 117 16.43 7.60 -12.30
N GLY A 118 15.33 7.65 -13.04
CA GLY A 118 14.61 6.47 -13.52
C GLY A 118 13.48 6.02 -12.60
N ASP A 119 13.25 6.74 -11.50
CA ASP A 119 12.13 6.49 -10.59
C ASP A 119 10.80 6.93 -11.22
N PHE A 120 9.70 6.40 -10.74
CA PHE A 120 8.37 6.66 -11.25
C PHE A 120 7.53 7.51 -10.29
N ASN A 121 7.09 8.67 -10.79
CA ASN A 121 6.09 9.50 -10.11
C ASN A 121 4.69 9.12 -10.62
N PHE A 122 3.94 8.45 -9.78
CA PHE A 122 2.57 8.04 -10.09
C PHE A 122 1.57 9.16 -9.78
N PRO A 123 0.53 9.32 -10.60
CA PRO A 123 -0.54 10.28 -10.31
C PRO A 123 -1.35 9.88 -9.08
N VAL A 124 -1.96 10.86 -8.42
CA VAL A 124 -2.95 10.60 -7.34
C VAL A 124 -4.09 9.76 -7.89
N GLY A 125 -4.51 8.75 -7.14
CA GLY A 125 -5.48 7.72 -7.54
C GLY A 125 -4.86 6.44 -8.05
N SER A 126 -3.51 6.38 -8.15
CA SER A 126 -2.81 5.13 -8.49
C SER A 126 -2.87 4.13 -7.35
N VAL A 127 -2.92 2.85 -7.69
CA VAL A 127 -2.89 1.74 -6.74
C VAL A 127 -1.89 0.70 -7.20
N LEU A 128 -1.03 0.28 -6.29
CA LEU A 128 -0.16 -0.88 -6.43
C LEU A 128 -0.74 -2.01 -5.60
N MET A 129 -0.87 -3.20 -6.18
CA MET A 129 -1.38 -4.39 -5.49
C MET A 129 -0.34 -5.49 -5.54
N LYS A 130 -0.13 -6.16 -4.41
CA LYS A 130 0.70 -7.36 -4.28
C LYS A 130 -0.08 -8.46 -3.58
N HIS A 131 -0.18 -9.62 -4.20
CA HIS A 131 -0.59 -10.83 -3.50
C HIS A 131 0.65 -11.57 -3.02
N PHE A 132 0.60 -12.09 -1.81
CA PHE A 132 1.60 -12.99 -1.22
C PHE A 132 1.00 -14.39 -1.16
N ILE A 133 1.74 -15.36 -1.69
CA ILE A 133 1.23 -16.71 -1.94
C ILE A 133 2.23 -17.71 -1.38
N GLU A 134 1.77 -18.56 -0.47
CA GLU A 134 2.55 -19.65 0.11
C GLU A 134 1.87 -20.99 -0.19
N ASN A 135 2.60 -21.92 -0.83
CA ASN A 135 2.07 -23.23 -1.21
C ASN A 135 0.72 -23.17 -1.96
N ASN A 136 0.59 -22.28 -2.95
CA ASN A 136 -0.64 -21.99 -3.70
C ASN A 136 -1.82 -21.43 -2.86
N GLN A 137 -1.57 -21.02 -1.61
CA GLN A 137 -2.55 -20.34 -0.77
C GLN A 137 -2.24 -18.86 -0.70
N TYR A 138 -3.22 -18.01 -0.98
CA TYR A 138 -3.12 -16.58 -0.77
C TYR A 138 -3.10 -16.32 0.74
N ILE A 139 -2.05 -15.69 1.23
CA ILE A 139 -1.92 -15.37 2.66
C ILE A 139 -2.23 -13.91 2.94
N GLU A 140 -1.78 -13.02 2.07
CA GLU A 140 -1.97 -11.58 2.21
C GLU A 140 -2.14 -10.92 0.85
N THR A 141 -2.94 -9.86 0.80
CA THR A 141 -2.94 -8.88 -0.29
C THR A 141 -2.66 -7.50 0.27
N ARG A 142 -1.62 -6.85 -0.22
CA ARG A 142 -1.33 -5.45 0.11
C ARG A 142 -1.78 -4.54 -1.02
N LEU A 143 -2.51 -3.50 -0.66
CA LEU A 143 -2.78 -2.37 -1.53
C LEU A 143 -1.95 -1.17 -1.06
N PHE A 144 -1.30 -0.50 -1.97
CA PHE A 144 -0.58 0.73 -1.71
C PHE A 144 -1.14 1.81 -2.63
N ALA A 145 -1.91 2.74 -2.06
CA ALA A 145 -2.70 3.71 -2.80
C ALA A 145 -2.12 5.12 -2.70
N HIS A 146 -1.98 5.80 -3.83
CA HIS A 146 -1.58 7.20 -3.90
C HIS A 146 -2.81 8.09 -3.78
N THR A 147 -2.98 8.70 -2.63
CA THR A 147 -4.13 9.53 -2.28
C THR A 147 -3.76 11.01 -2.30
N SER A 148 -4.73 11.90 -2.14
CA SER A 148 -4.47 13.35 -2.01
C SER A 148 -3.62 13.73 -0.79
N LEU A 149 -3.45 12.82 0.17
CA LEU A 149 -2.59 12.99 1.36
C LEU A 149 -1.28 12.19 1.27
N GLY A 150 -0.98 11.62 0.11
CA GLY A 150 0.20 10.81 -0.13
C GLY A 150 -0.11 9.32 -0.23
N TRP A 151 0.95 8.52 -0.22
CA TRP A 151 0.86 7.07 -0.33
C TRP A 151 0.46 6.42 0.99
N GLN A 152 -0.36 5.36 0.91
CA GLN A 152 -0.87 4.64 2.06
C GLN A 152 -0.96 3.16 1.80
N GLY A 153 -0.55 2.36 2.80
CA GLY A 153 -0.59 0.92 2.76
C GLY A 153 -1.81 0.34 3.47
N PHE A 154 -2.33 -0.75 2.92
CA PHE A 154 -3.46 -1.50 3.46
C PHE A 154 -3.17 -2.99 3.31
N SER A 155 -3.19 -3.73 4.42
CA SER A 155 -2.97 -5.18 4.45
C SER A 155 -4.30 -5.90 4.60
N TYR A 156 -4.55 -6.88 3.75
CA TYR A 156 -5.74 -7.75 3.76
C TYR A 156 -5.30 -9.18 4.03
N GLU A 157 -5.78 -9.77 5.11
CA GLU A 157 -5.55 -11.18 5.45
C GLU A 157 -6.57 -12.06 4.76
N TRP A 158 -6.11 -13.08 4.03
CA TRP A 158 -6.99 -14.07 3.40
C TRP A 158 -7.60 -15.03 4.41
N ASN A 159 -8.86 -15.36 4.19
CA ASN A 159 -9.54 -16.40 4.97
C ASN A 159 -9.05 -17.80 4.56
N ASP A 160 -9.22 -18.77 5.45
CA ASP A 160 -8.77 -20.15 5.22
C ASP A 160 -9.48 -20.83 4.04
N GLN A 161 -10.70 -20.39 3.71
CA GLN A 161 -11.48 -20.88 2.57
C GLN A 161 -10.98 -20.30 1.23
N GLN A 162 -10.07 -19.35 1.26
CA GLN A 162 -9.50 -18.73 0.07
C GLN A 162 -10.55 -18.05 -0.83
N THR A 163 -11.60 -17.52 -0.23
CA THR A 163 -12.73 -16.88 -0.92
C THR A 163 -12.66 -15.35 -0.90
N ASP A 164 -12.06 -14.76 0.15
CA ASP A 164 -11.86 -13.31 0.27
C ASP A 164 -10.80 -12.99 1.32
N ALA A 165 -10.43 -11.72 1.41
CA ALA A 165 -9.50 -11.22 2.42
C ALA A 165 -10.08 -10.02 3.17
N THR A 166 -9.74 -9.92 4.45
CA THR A 166 -10.26 -8.90 5.37
C THR A 166 -9.17 -7.88 5.70
N LEU A 167 -9.52 -6.59 5.65
CA LEU A 167 -8.63 -5.48 6.02
C LEU A 167 -8.21 -5.59 7.49
N LEU A 168 -6.91 -5.53 7.73
CA LEU A 168 -6.35 -5.48 9.07
C LEU A 168 -6.29 -4.04 9.57
N SER A 169 -6.65 -3.84 10.83
CA SER A 169 -6.61 -2.54 11.50
C SER A 169 -5.26 -2.25 12.16
N ALA A 170 -4.40 -3.25 12.28
CA ALA A 170 -3.09 -3.17 12.94
C ALA A 170 -2.16 -4.28 12.42
N ALA A 171 -0.87 -4.13 12.67
CA ALA A 171 0.10 -5.19 12.48
C ALA A 171 -0.25 -6.46 13.25
N LYS A 172 0.13 -7.62 12.72
CA LYS A 172 -0.18 -8.91 13.30
C LYS A 172 0.81 -9.97 12.80
N ASP A 173 1.20 -10.87 13.69
CA ASP A 173 1.93 -12.09 13.35
C ASP A 173 0.99 -13.29 13.32
N LYS A 174 1.20 -14.20 12.36
CA LYS A 174 0.44 -15.45 12.26
C LYS A 174 1.34 -16.58 11.76
N MET A 175 1.25 -17.74 12.43
CA MET A 175 1.85 -18.95 11.90
C MET A 175 1.05 -19.49 10.71
N ILE A 176 1.72 -19.67 9.57
CA ILE A 176 1.18 -20.26 8.35
C ILE A 176 2.03 -21.48 8.03
N GLY A 177 1.57 -22.65 8.45
CA GLY A 177 2.41 -23.83 8.48
C GLY A 177 3.62 -23.61 9.40
N ASN A 178 4.83 -23.66 8.84
CA ASN A 178 6.09 -23.39 9.57
C ASN A 178 6.58 -21.95 9.41
N LEU A 179 5.87 -21.10 8.67
CA LEU A 179 6.22 -19.71 8.44
C LEU A 179 5.56 -18.81 9.48
N ASN A 180 6.35 -18.02 10.19
CA ASN A 180 5.82 -16.91 11.00
C ASN A 180 5.66 -15.69 10.10
N TRP A 181 4.46 -15.48 9.58
CA TRP A 181 4.17 -14.38 8.66
C TRP A 181 3.78 -13.12 9.40
N HIS A 182 4.46 -12.02 9.07
CA HIS A 182 4.16 -10.69 9.58
C HIS A 182 3.28 -9.90 8.60
N TYR A 183 2.07 -9.56 9.04
CA TYR A 183 1.18 -8.63 8.35
C TYR A 183 1.50 -7.21 8.83
N PRO A 184 2.01 -6.31 7.98
CA PRO A 184 2.41 -4.99 8.42
C PRO A 184 1.22 -4.08 8.69
N SER A 185 1.40 -3.16 9.62
CA SER A 185 0.56 -1.98 9.79
C SER A 185 0.74 -0.99 8.63
N ALA A 186 -0.14 0.00 8.54
CA ALA A 186 -0.01 1.10 7.57
C ALA A 186 1.29 1.90 7.77
N GLY A 187 1.78 2.03 9.02
CA GLY A 187 3.02 2.72 9.35
C GLY A 187 4.24 1.97 8.84
N GLU A 188 4.30 0.66 9.05
CA GLU A 188 5.42 -0.19 8.61
C GLU A 188 5.57 -0.25 7.08
N CYS A 189 4.50 -0.07 6.32
CA CYS A 189 4.60 0.05 4.86
C CYS A 189 5.53 1.20 4.46
N LEU A 190 5.50 2.31 5.20
CA LEU A 190 6.27 3.51 4.91
C LEU A 190 7.74 3.42 5.35
N GLU A 191 8.17 2.37 6.03
CA GLU A 191 9.59 2.14 6.35
C GLU A 191 10.40 1.86 5.07
N CYS A 192 9.81 1.14 4.12
CA CYS A 192 10.42 0.83 2.83
C CYS A 192 9.92 1.76 1.72
N HIS A 193 8.62 2.10 1.72
CA HIS A 193 8.00 2.99 0.74
C HIS A 193 8.23 4.47 1.12
N THR A 194 9.49 4.89 1.07
CA THR A 194 9.94 6.24 1.44
C THR A 194 10.06 7.15 0.22
N ALA A 195 10.23 8.46 0.45
CA ALA A 195 10.53 9.43 -0.61
C ALA A 195 11.83 9.10 -1.36
N ALA A 196 12.83 8.54 -0.65
CA ALA A 196 14.11 8.13 -1.25
C ALA A 196 13.96 6.94 -2.20
N SER A 197 12.91 6.12 -2.03
CA SER A 197 12.58 4.98 -2.93
C SER A 197 11.48 5.33 -3.94
N GLY A 198 11.20 6.63 -4.15
CA GLY A 198 10.10 7.08 -5.02
C GLY A 198 8.71 6.63 -4.54
N PHE A 199 8.57 6.21 -3.29
CA PHE A 199 7.40 5.58 -2.67
C PHE A 199 6.94 4.26 -3.33
N SER A 200 7.03 4.12 -4.66
CA SER A 200 6.55 2.94 -5.38
C SER A 200 7.38 1.67 -5.12
N LEU A 201 8.60 1.83 -4.66
CA LEU A 201 9.56 0.76 -4.31
C LEU A 201 9.59 -0.39 -5.31
N GLY A 202 10.56 -0.44 -6.19
CA GLY A 202 10.73 -1.47 -7.22
C GLY A 202 9.97 -1.24 -8.52
N LEU A 203 9.07 -0.25 -8.60
CA LEU A 203 8.53 0.25 -9.88
C LEU A 203 9.40 1.40 -10.36
N GLU A 204 10.47 1.06 -11.04
CA GLU A 204 11.44 1.97 -11.63
C GLU A 204 11.96 1.41 -12.96
N THR A 205 12.64 2.23 -13.74
CA THR A 205 13.13 1.87 -15.07
C THR A 205 14.04 0.64 -15.04
N ALA A 206 15.00 0.57 -14.10
CA ALA A 206 15.97 -0.54 -14.03
C ALA A 206 15.30 -1.88 -13.69
N GLN A 207 14.29 -1.87 -12.83
CA GLN A 207 13.58 -3.05 -12.37
C GLN A 207 12.61 -3.62 -13.41
N LEU A 208 12.03 -2.76 -14.25
CA LEU A 208 11.07 -3.18 -15.27
C LEU A 208 11.72 -3.46 -16.64
N ASN A 209 12.99 -3.16 -16.82
CA ASN A 209 13.68 -3.37 -18.10
C ASN A 209 14.06 -4.84 -18.32
N HIS A 210 13.06 -5.69 -18.43
CA HIS A 210 13.21 -7.10 -18.79
C HIS A 210 11.92 -7.64 -19.42
N ASP A 211 12.04 -8.82 -20.06
CA ASP A 211 10.90 -9.51 -20.64
C ASP A 211 9.98 -10.08 -19.56
N PHE A 212 8.69 -9.94 -19.80
CA PHE A 212 7.63 -10.44 -18.93
C PHE A 212 6.57 -11.19 -19.75
N LEU A 213 6.09 -12.32 -19.22
CA LEU A 213 5.00 -13.08 -19.83
C LEU A 213 3.64 -12.51 -19.39
N TYR A 214 2.97 -11.87 -20.31
CA TYR A 214 1.58 -11.42 -20.13
C TYR A 214 0.63 -12.61 -20.38
N VAL A 215 0.28 -13.31 -19.31
CA VAL A 215 -0.47 -14.58 -19.37
C VAL A 215 -1.81 -14.45 -20.10
N GLN A 216 -2.51 -13.30 -19.93
CA GLN A 216 -3.80 -13.04 -20.55
C GLN A 216 -3.75 -13.04 -22.09
N THR A 217 -2.61 -12.69 -22.66
CA THR A 217 -2.39 -12.62 -24.12
C THR A 217 -1.44 -13.69 -24.64
N ASN A 218 -0.82 -14.44 -23.72
CA ASN A 218 0.26 -15.39 -23.98
C ASN A 218 1.41 -14.78 -24.80
N ARG A 219 1.78 -13.53 -24.48
CA ARG A 219 2.86 -12.80 -25.13
C ARG A 219 3.97 -12.50 -24.13
N THR A 220 5.22 -12.70 -24.57
CA THR A 220 6.40 -12.24 -23.85
C THR A 220 6.96 -11.01 -24.53
N ALA A 221 7.14 -9.93 -23.78
CA ALA A 221 7.68 -8.68 -24.27
C ALA A 221 8.37 -7.90 -23.15
N ASN A 222 9.27 -6.99 -23.51
CA ASN A 222 9.87 -6.07 -22.54
C ASN A 222 8.79 -5.22 -21.89
N GLN A 223 8.82 -5.11 -20.56
CA GLN A 223 7.78 -4.41 -19.81
C GLN A 223 7.77 -2.91 -20.08
N LEU A 224 8.93 -2.26 -20.17
CA LEU A 224 8.99 -0.82 -20.46
C LEU A 224 8.40 -0.51 -21.84
N ASP A 225 8.77 -1.29 -22.86
CA ASP A 225 8.23 -1.12 -24.22
C ASP A 225 6.72 -1.32 -24.24
N THR A 226 6.23 -2.34 -23.54
CA THR A 226 4.79 -2.64 -23.44
C THR A 226 4.04 -1.49 -22.76
N LEU A 227 4.54 -1.01 -21.63
CA LEU A 227 3.94 0.09 -20.87
C LEU A 227 3.98 1.41 -21.67
N GLN A 228 5.05 1.63 -22.44
CA GLN A 228 5.15 2.77 -23.34
C GLN A 228 4.14 2.68 -24.49
N GLN A 229 3.95 1.50 -25.09
CA GLN A 229 2.99 1.30 -26.17
C GLN A 229 1.54 1.56 -25.75
N ILE A 230 1.19 1.26 -24.51
CA ILE A 230 -0.11 1.58 -23.93
C ILE A 230 -0.17 3.00 -23.34
N GLN A 231 0.83 3.83 -23.63
CA GLN A 231 0.92 5.24 -23.27
C GLN A 231 0.88 5.50 -21.74
N LEU A 232 1.44 4.57 -20.96
CA LEU A 232 1.47 4.69 -19.51
C LEU A 232 2.47 5.75 -19.04
N PHE A 233 3.54 5.97 -19.80
CA PHE A 233 4.58 6.96 -19.49
C PHE A 233 4.33 8.29 -20.21
N LYS A 234 4.59 9.37 -19.49
CA LYS A 234 4.65 10.72 -20.08
C LYS A 234 5.87 10.78 -21.02
N ILE A 235 5.62 11.10 -22.28
CA ILE A 235 6.70 11.38 -23.23
C ILE A 235 7.33 12.71 -22.82
N ILE A 236 8.62 12.71 -22.51
CA ILE A 236 9.40 13.91 -22.20
C ILE A 236 9.94 14.48 -23.52
#